data_ec868393e212a9aa915079e68613b1b0
#
_entry.id   ec868393e212a9aa915079e68613b1b0
#
_cell.length_a   1.000
_cell.length_b   1.000
_cell.length_c   1.000
_cell.angle_alpha   90.00
_cell.angle_beta   90.00
_cell.angle_gamma   90.00
#
_symmetry.space_group_name_H-M   'P 1'
#
loop_
_entity.id
_entity.type
_entity.pdbx_description
1 polymer ?
#
loop_
_entity_poly.entity_id
_entity_poly.type
_entity_poly.pdbx_seq_one_letter_code
_entity_poly.pdbx_strand_id
1 'polypeptide(L)'
;MKLSRRLLSLAVAGGLVLTSLVAAVVVFAGNLSSAHAASSFPSSYFAPYDDVTIGPSLQSVTQATGQKFYTLAFITGNGCNAAWAGTILLNQTGTFLPHLDSDISFIRSQGGDVVISFGGAAGQELAQTCTSASSLQAQYQAVVTKYSAMHLDFDIEGGEQGDSTTYDRRDIALAALQAANPGLTISFTLPSATTGLLSDSLGLLNNAKSHGVNYNVVNLMTMDYGSPDSQMGQEAINAANGLHSELQNIFPSKSSSQLWAMVGITPMIGQNDSAGEIFSLSNASQVLSFAQSNHVGELAFWEVPRDNGNCAGSTSASDSCSGVSQSLYQFTNLWKPFSSGSSGGTPTPTPTTGGSTPTPTPTTGGSTPTPTPTSTGGNLVSNPGFETGSLSSWTCQSGDTVVSSPVHSGSHALQVTPSNSTTGECDQTITVQANHTYTLSAYVNGPYAYIGVLNGASNWTISSSYTKLSVTFTTTSTSITIFVHGWYAQANVFVDDFSLN
;
A
#
# COMPACT_ATOMS: atom_id res chain seq x y z
N MET A 1 -77.59 -50.04 3.06
CA MET A 1 -78.97 -50.02 2.55
C MET A 1 -79.19 -48.62 1.88
N LYS A 2 -79.28 -48.67 0.56
CA LYS A 2 -80.12 -47.91 -0.37
C LYS A 2 -80.32 -46.39 -0.17
N LEU A 3 -79.80 -45.61 -1.08
CA LEU A 3 -80.50 -44.86 -2.16
C LEU A 3 -81.16 -43.54 -1.64
N SER A 4 -81.22 -42.39 -2.32
CA SER A 4 -81.05 -41.99 -3.73
C SER A 4 -81.09 -40.46 -3.85
N ARG A 5 -80.43 -39.95 -4.86
CA ARG A 5 -80.71 -38.80 -5.75
C ARG A 5 -81.94 -37.98 -5.48
N ARG A 6 -81.83 -36.65 -5.58
CA ARG A 6 -82.45 -35.87 -6.68
C ARG A 6 -81.97 -34.42 -6.72
N LEU A 7 -81.66 -33.97 -7.93
CA LEU A 7 -81.49 -32.56 -8.40
C LEU A 7 -82.82 -31.79 -8.22
N LEU A 8 -82.69 -30.50 -7.98
CA LEU A 8 -83.50 -29.55 -8.71
C LEU A 8 -82.85 -28.13 -8.67
N SER A 9 -82.74 -27.56 -9.88
CA SER A 9 -82.31 -26.20 -10.16
C SER A 9 -83.46 -25.22 -9.85
N LEU A 10 -83.15 -24.01 -9.38
CA LEU A 10 -83.85 -22.78 -9.78
C LEU A 10 -82.98 -21.56 -9.57
N ALA A 11 -82.79 -20.83 -10.65
CA ALA A 11 -82.21 -19.49 -10.67
C ALA A 11 -83.25 -18.48 -10.21
N VAL A 12 -82.84 -17.34 -9.63
CA VAL A 12 -83.27 -15.96 -9.99
C VAL A 12 -82.59 -14.92 -9.11
N ALA A 13 -81.84 -14.11 -9.75
CA ALA A 13 -81.66 -12.63 -9.67
C ALA A 13 -81.54 -11.90 -8.33
N GLY A 14 -80.50 -11.10 -8.24
CA GLY A 14 -80.64 -9.73 -7.79
C GLY A 14 -79.85 -9.33 -6.54
N GLY A 15 -78.90 -8.49 -6.75
CA GLY A 15 -78.40 -7.62 -5.72
C GLY A 15 -76.86 -7.56 -5.58
N LEU A 16 -76.24 -6.75 -6.49
CA LEU A 16 -74.88 -6.24 -6.25
C LEU A 16 -74.87 -5.41 -4.97
N VAL A 17 -74.09 -5.85 -3.95
CA VAL A 17 -73.55 -4.94 -2.95
C VAL A 17 -72.04 -5.09 -2.98
N LEU A 18 -71.39 -4.13 -3.65
CA LEU A 18 -69.94 -3.96 -3.58
C LEU A 18 -69.60 -3.44 -2.19
N THR A 19 -69.11 -4.29 -1.32
CA THR A 19 -68.33 -3.87 -0.16
C THR A 19 -66.85 -3.87 -0.52
N SER A 20 -66.35 -2.67 -0.80
CA SER A 20 -64.88 -2.44 -0.99
C SER A 20 -64.17 -2.64 0.34
N LEU A 21 -63.51 -3.81 0.50
CA LEU A 21 -62.47 -4.02 1.51
C LEU A 21 -61.23 -3.24 1.08
N VAL A 22 -61.03 -2.03 1.63
CA VAL A 22 -59.74 -1.33 1.58
C VAL A 22 -58.82 -2.06 2.53
N ALA A 23 -58.00 -3.00 2.00
CA ALA A 23 -56.87 -3.51 2.73
C ALA A 23 -55.82 -2.40 2.85
N ALA A 24 -55.71 -1.77 4.03
CA ALA A 24 -54.64 -0.88 4.37
C ALA A 24 -53.35 -1.72 4.47
N VAL A 25 -52.56 -1.71 3.41
CA VAL A 25 -51.16 -2.21 3.47
C VAL A 25 -50.38 -1.14 4.23
N VAL A 26 -50.18 -1.36 5.52
CA VAL A 26 -49.21 -0.57 6.30
C VAL A 26 -47.84 -1.02 5.83
N VAL A 27 -47.26 -0.25 4.90
CA VAL A 27 -45.85 -0.36 4.56
C VAL A 27 -45.07 0.15 5.76
N PHE A 28 -44.57 -0.77 6.58
CA PHE A 28 -43.50 -0.45 7.47
C PHE A 28 -42.28 -0.15 6.59
N ALA A 29 -42.07 1.15 6.29
CA ALA A 29 -40.78 1.63 5.86
C ALA A 29 -39.83 1.55 7.08
N GLY A 30 -39.38 0.35 7.41
CA GLY A 30 -38.17 0.18 8.18
C GLY A 30 -37.06 0.87 7.39
N ASN A 31 -36.31 1.75 8.02
CA ASN A 31 -35.07 2.26 7.49
C ASN A 31 -34.16 1.05 7.24
N LEU A 32 -34.26 0.48 6.05
CA LEU A 32 -33.21 -0.37 5.52
C LEU A 32 -32.04 0.59 5.30
N SER A 33 -31.15 0.65 6.27
CA SER A 33 -29.82 1.19 6.04
C SER A 33 -29.31 0.50 4.77
N SER A 34 -29.19 1.25 3.70
CA SER A 34 -28.63 0.72 2.45
C SER A 34 -27.25 0.21 2.80
N ALA A 35 -27.08 -1.10 2.92
CA ALA A 35 -25.75 -1.69 3.01
C ALA A 35 -25.02 -1.23 1.74
N HIS A 36 -24.04 -0.36 1.91
CA HIS A 36 -23.20 0.03 0.78
C HIS A 36 -22.53 -1.23 0.28
N ALA A 37 -22.68 -1.50 -1.01
CA ALA A 37 -21.98 -2.62 -1.66
C ALA A 37 -20.47 -2.45 -1.46
N ALA A 38 -19.77 -3.58 -1.29
CA ALA A 38 -18.31 -3.59 -1.27
C ALA A 38 -17.76 -2.82 -2.46
N SER A 39 -16.80 -1.92 -2.23
CA SER A 39 -16.10 -1.21 -3.30
C SER A 39 -14.91 -2.05 -3.77
N SER A 40 -14.49 -1.88 -5.03
CA SER A 40 -13.29 -2.54 -5.50
C SER A 40 -12.05 -1.84 -4.95
N PHE A 41 -11.10 -2.61 -4.44
CA PHE A 41 -9.76 -2.09 -4.13
C PHE A 41 -9.07 -1.61 -5.42
N PRO A 42 -8.24 -0.54 -5.36
CA PRO A 42 -7.35 -0.19 -6.47
C PRO A 42 -6.38 -1.34 -6.80
N SER A 43 -5.76 -1.32 -7.96
CA SER A 43 -4.75 -2.32 -8.35
C SER A 43 -3.49 -2.29 -7.47
N SER A 44 -3.21 -1.15 -6.84
CA SER A 44 -2.23 -0.98 -5.78
C SER A 44 -2.90 -0.21 -4.66
N TYR A 45 -2.82 -0.68 -3.44
CA TYR A 45 -3.52 -0.08 -2.31
C TYR A 45 -2.70 -0.13 -1.02
N PHE A 46 -3.02 0.81 -0.14
CA PHE A 46 -2.51 0.85 1.23
C PHE A 46 -3.67 0.53 2.17
N ALA A 47 -3.53 -0.54 2.96
CA ALA A 47 -4.55 -1.01 3.89
C ALA A 47 -3.91 -1.42 5.23
N PRO A 48 -3.59 -0.45 6.13
CA PRO A 48 -2.97 -0.75 7.41
C PRO A 48 -3.83 -1.68 8.26
N TYR A 49 -3.18 -2.53 9.04
CA TYR A 49 -3.85 -3.40 10.00
C TYR A 49 -4.43 -2.60 11.16
N ASP A 50 -5.59 -3.03 11.62
CA ASP A 50 -6.25 -2.54 12.82
C ASP A 50 -6.72 -3.74 13.66
N ASP A 51 -6.14 -3.92 14.86
CA ASP A 51 -6.70 -4.84 15.83
C ASP A 51 -8.01 -4.26 16.36
N VAL A 52 -9.11 -4.81 15.89
CA VAL A 52 -10.47 -4.34 16.19
C VAL A 52 -10.83 -4.38 17.67
N THR A 53 -10.03 -5.07 18.50
CA THR A 53 -10.26 -5.19 19.96
C THR A 53 -9.65 -4.05 20.76
N ILE A 54 -8.62 -3.39 20.23
CA ILE A 54 -7.88 -2.30 20.88
C ILE A 54 -7.79 -1.03 20.02
N GLY A 55 -8.09 -1.14 18.73
CA GLY A 55 -7.99 -0.06 17.76
C GLY A 55 -8.97 1.09 18.04
N PRO A 56 -8.67 2.28 17.53
CA PRO A 56 -9.61 3.41 17.53
C PRO A 56 -10.78 3.13 16.59
N SER A 57 -11.89 3.86 16.71
CA SER A 57 -12.92 3.84 15.67
C SER A 57 -12.32 4.27 14.33
N LEU A 58 -12.36 3.39 13.33
CA LEU A 58 -11.83 3.66 11.98
C LEU A 58 -12.60 4.77 11.26
N GLN A 59 -13.85 5.03 11.65
CA GLN A 59 -14.56 6.24 11.22
C GLN A 59 -13.78 7.49 11.62
N SER A 60 -13.28 7.56 12.86
CA SER A 60 -12.49 8.69 13.35
C SER A 60 -11.16 8.82 12.61
N VAL A 61 -10.48 7.70 12.37
CA VAL A 61 -9.22 7.66 11.60
C VAL A 61 -9.44 8.14 10.17
N THR A 62 -10.49 7.62 9.51
CA THR A 62 -10.87 8.03 8.15
C THR A 62 -11.21 9.51 8.07
N GLN A 63 -11.95 10.06 9.05
CA GLN A 63 -12.25 11.50 9.10
C GLN A 63 -10.98 12.35 9.30
N ALA A 64 -10.03 11.89 10.12
CA ALA A 64 -8.80 12.62 10.40
C ALA A 64 -7.79 12.57 9.23
N THR A 65 -7.74 11.46 8.50
CA THR A 65 -6.67 11.20 7.53
C THR A 65 -7.16 11.14 6.08
N GLY A 66 -8.41 10.78 5.85
CA GLY A 66 -8.95 10.40 4.54
C GLY A 66 -8.52 9.00 4.08
N GLN A 67 -7.85 8.21 4.94
CA GLN A 67 -7.59 6.79 4.69
C GLN A 67 -8.93 6.02 4.68
N LYS A 68 -9.08 5.07 3.74
CA LYS A 68 -10.37 4.39 3.54
C LYS A 68 -10.25 2.93 3.10
N PHE A 69 -9.07 2.35 3.20
CA PHE A 69 -8.84 0.91 3.05
C PHE A 69 -8.11 0.42 4.30
N TYR A 70 -8.58 -0.64 4.92
CA TYR A 70 -8.02 -1.17 6.17
C TYR A 70 -8.06 -2.69 6.16
N THR A 71 -7.12 -3.33 6.86
CA THR A 71 -7.13 -4.76 7.15
C THR A 71 -7.54 -4.94 8.60
N LEU A 72 -8.70 -5.56 8.81
CA LEU A 72 -9.27 -5.77 10.15
C LEU A 72 -8.74 -7.08 10.72
N ALA A 73 -8.08 -7.03 11.87
CA ALA A 73 -7.36 -8.12 12.53
C ALA A 73 -8.05 -8.51 13.85
N PHE A 74 -8.08 -9.74 14.30
CA PHE A 74 -8.01 -10.97 13.52
C PHE A 74 -9.18 -11.88 13.84
N ILE A 75 -9.66 -12.63 12.88
CA ILE A 75 -10.60 -13.74 13.12
C ILE A 75 -9.81 -15.02 13.33
N THR A 76 -10.02 -15.66 14.48
CA THR A 76 -9.46 -16.96 14.83
C THR A 76 -10.54 -17.94 15.26
N GLY A 77 -10.16 -19.15 15.68
CA GLY A 77 -11.09 -20.20 16.01
C GLY A 77 -11.60 -20.17 17.46
N ASN A 78 -12.93 -20.17 17.65
CA ASN A 78 -13.56 -20.57 18.90
C ASN A 78 -14.14 -21.99 18.73
N GLY A 79 -13.31 -23.02 18.92
CA GLY A 79 -13.57 -24.29 18.26
C GLY A 79 -13.72 -24.05 16.75
N CYS A 80 -14.58 -24.79 16.07
CA CYS A 80 -14.85 -24.50 14.65
C CYS A 80 -15.95 -23.43 14.48
N ASN A 81 -15.74 -22.26 15.10
CA ASN A 81 -16.57 -21.07 14.88
C ASN A 81 -15.65 -19.87 14.68
N ALA A 82 -15.92 -19.07 13.66
CA ALA A 82 -15.22 -17.81 13.42
C ALA A 82 -15.52 -16.80 14.54
N ALA A 83 -14.47 -16.29 15.18
CA ALA A 83 -14.58 -15.34 16.27
C ALA A 83 -13.44 -14.32 16.22
N TRP A 84 -13.76 -13.05 16.42
CA TRP A 84 -12.75 -12.02 16.60
C TRP A 84 -11.96 -12.30 17.87
N ALA A 85 -10.63 -12.23 17.78
CA ALA A 85 -9.69 -12.62 18.84
C ALA A 85 -10.00 -13.98 19.49
N GLY A 86 -10.60 -14.91 18.75
CA GLY A 86 -10.96 -16.24 19.21
C GLY A 86 -12.05 -16.30 20.30
N THR A 87 -12.66 -15.18 20.65
CA THR A 87 -13.60 -15.08 21.77
C THR A 87 -14.93 -14.41 21.40
N ILE A 88 -14.94 -13.45 20.49
CA ILE A 88 -16.14 -12.68 20.13
C ILE A 88 -16.75 -13.25 18.87
N LEU A 89 -17.79 -14.07 19.02
CA LEU A 89 -18.50 -14.67 17.89
C LEU A 89 -19.14 -13.61 16.98
N LEU A 90 -19.32 -13.94 15.71
CA LEU A 90 -19.87 -13.02 14.69
C LEU A 90 -21.22 -12.39 15.06
N ASN A 91 -22.05 -13.10 15.83
CA ASN A 91 -23.33 -12.60 16.32
C ASN A 91 -23.24 -11.75 17.60
N GLN A 92 -22.06 -11.62 18.19
CA GLN A 92 -21.78 -10.87 19.42
C GLN A 92 -21.08 -9.52 19.16
N THR A 93 -20.66 -9.25 17.93
CA THR A 93 -19.87 -8.06 17.58
C THR A 93 -20.55 -6.75 17.98
N GLY A 94 -21.85 -6.61 17.81
CA GLY A 94 -22.58 -5.41 18.24
C GLY A 94 -22.53 -5.12 19.74
N THR A 95 -22.17 -6.11 20.58
CA THR A 95 -22.00 -5.95 22.03
C THR A 95 -20.56 -5.64 22.42
N PHE A 96 -19.61 -6.39 21.84
CA PHE A 96 -18.20 -6.36 22.25
C PHE A 96 -17.31 -5.53 21.34
N LEU A 97 -17.72 -5.29 20.09
CA LEU A 97 -17.06 -4.45 19.11
C LEU A 97 -18.08 -3.42 18.55
N PRO A 98 -18.58 -2.50 19.37
CA PRO A 98 -19.76 -1.69 19.04
C PRO A 98 -19.56 -0.76 17.83
N HIS A 99 -18.32 -0.46 17.47
CA HIS A 99 -18.00 0.42 16.33
C HIS A 99 -17.78 -0.34 15.03
N LEU A 100 -17.49 -1.64 15.05
CA LEU A 100 -17.02 -2.40 13.90
C LEU A 100 -17.98 -2.32 12.70
N ASP A 101 -19.26 -2.64 12.89
CA ASP A 101 -20.24 -2.64 11.79
C ASP A 101 -20.50 -1.20 11.26
N SER A 102 -20.46 -0.18 12.15
CA SER A 102 -20.62 1.23 11.77
C SER A 102 -19.39 1.77 11.05
N ASP A 103 -18.19 1.39 11.48
CA ASP A 103 -16.94 1.78 10.84
C ASP A 103 -16.84 1.23 9.41
N ILE A 104 -17.14 -0.06 9.22
CA ILE A 104 -17.19 -0.67 7.87
C ILE A 104 -18.19 0.07 6.98
N SER A 105 -19.39 0.35 7.50
CA SER A 105 -20.42 1.07 6.75
C SER A 105 -19.99 2.49 6.39
N PHE A 106 -19.34 3.19 7.33
CA PHE A 106 -18.80 4.52 7.09
C PHE A 106 -17.70 4.52 6.03
N ILE A 107 -16.71 3.64 6.17
CA ILE A 107 -15.60 3.48 5.21
C ILE A 107 -16.15 3.27 3.80
N ARG A 108 -17.12 2.37 3.63
CA ARG A 108 -17.77 2.12 2.34
C ARG A 108 -18.53 3.33 1.80
N SER A 109 -19.15 4.12 2.67
CA SER A 109 -19.81 5.38 2.27
C SER A 109 -18.82 6.40 1.71
N GLN A 110 -17.54 6.31 2.10
CA GLN A 110 -16.45 7.16 1.60
C GLN A 110 -15.80 6.57 0.32
N GLY A 111 -16.35 5.48 -0.23
CA GLY A 111 -15.80 4.80 -1.40
C GLY A 111 -14.55 3.97 -1.09
N GLY A 112 -14.39 3.53 0.15
CA GLY A 112 -13.38 2.60 0.63
C GLY A 112 -13.93 1.21 0.88
N ASP A 113 -13.11 0.32 1.42
CA ASP A 113 -13.52 -1.02 1.87
C ASP A 113 -12.53 -1.59 2.89
N VAL A 114 -12.83 -2.80 3.38
CA VAL A 114 -12.01 -3.51 4.35
C VAL A 114 -11.62 -4.89 3.86
N VAL A 115 -10.40 -5.31 4.19
CA VAL A 115 -9.94 -6.69 4.17
C VAL A 115 -10.26 -7.30 5.52
N ILE A 116 -10.77 -8.54 5.55
CA ILE A 116 -10.95 -9.28 6.81
C ILE A 116 -9.81 -10.27 6.92
N SER A 117 -8.99 -10.15 7.96
CA SER A 117 -7.83 -11.00 8.19
C SER A 117 -8.12 -12.09 9.20
N PHE A 118 -7.64 -13.30 8.88
CA PHE A 118 -7.73 -14.50 9.70
C PHE A 118 -6.33 -14.91 10.17
N GLY A 119 -6.22 -15.39 11.40
CA GLY A 119 -4.95 -15.87 11.96
C GLY A 119 -4.29 -14.88 12.90
N GLY A 120 -3.05 -14.47 12.61
CA GLY A 120 -2.23 -13.62 13.46
C GLY A 120 -1.43 -14.39 14.49
N ALA A 121 -0.57 -13.69 15.25
CA ALA A 121 0.37 -14.28 16.22
C ALA A 121 -0.29 -15.03 17.39
N ALA A 122 -1.57 -14.74 17.69
CA ALA A 122 -2.25 -15.23 18.89
C ALA A 122 -3.53 -15.99 18.55
N GLY A 123 -3.81 -17.01 19.36
CA GLY A 123 -5.00 -17.85 19.20
C GLY A 123 -4.73 -19.11 18.37
N GLN A 124 -5.76 -19.66 17.79
CA GLN A 124 -5.68 -20.82 16.89
C GLN A 124 -6.38 -20.48 15.58
N GLU A 125 -5.73 -20.71 14.48
CA GLU A 125 -6.36 -20.54 13.17
C GLU A 125 -7.61 -21.44 13.01
N LEU A 126 -8.61 -20.95 12.31
CA LEU A 126 -9.84 -21.74 12.05
C LEU A 126 -9.54 -23.07 11.35
N ALA A 127 -8.55 -23.12 10.48
CA ALA A 127 -8.17 -24.36 9.79
C ALA A 127 -7.57 -25.40 10.73
N GLN A 128 -7.00 -25.01 11.89
CA GLN A 128 -6.59 -25.96 12.93
C GLN A 128 -7.78 -26.49 13.72
N THR A 129 -8.74 -25.63 14.04
CA THR A 129 -9.84 -25.96 14.94
C THR A 129 -11.01 -26.63 14.23
N CYS A 130 -11.22 -26.38 12.95
CA CYS A 130 -12.18 -27.10 12.12
C CYS A 130 -11.58 -28.42 11.62
N THR A 131 -12.31 -29.51 11.71
CA THR A 131 -11.81 -30.85 11.36
C THR A 131 -12.05 -31.26 9.91
N SER A 132 -12.82 -30.48 9.14
CA SER A 132 -13.07 -30.70 7.70
C SER A 132 -13.05 -29.44 6.91
N ALA A 133 -12.66 -29.53 5.64
CA ALA A 133 -12.67 -28.39 4.71
C ALA A 133 -14.08 -27.80 4.52
N SER A 134 -15.13 -28.62 4.54
CA SER A 134 -16.51 -28.14 4.40
C SER A 134 -17.01 -27.36 5.62
N SER A 135 -16.66 -27.78 6.85
CA SER A 135 -16.99 -27.02 8.06
C SER A 135 -16.18 -25.70 8.10
N LEU A 136 -14.92 -25.72 7.66
CA LEU A 136 -14.07 -24.54 7.57
C LEU A 136 -14.61 -23.55 6.53
N GLN A 137 -14.94 -24.02 5.31
CA GLN A 137 -15.55 -23.19 4.28
C GLN A 137 -16.82 -22.50 4.77
N ALA A 138 -17.67 -23.21 5.54
CA ALA A 138 -18.88 -22.63 6.10
C ALA A 138 -18.60 -21.47 7.06
N GLN A 139 -17.50 -21.52 7.81
CA GLN A 139 -17.09 -20.42 8.70
C GLN A 139 -16.55 -19.21 7.88
N TYR A 140 -15.73 -19.46 6.87
CA TYR A 140 -15.28 -18.38 5.96
C TYR A 140 -16.48 -17.75 5.25
N GLN A 141 -17.43 -18.56 4.76
CA GLN A 141 -18.67 -18.06 4.14
C GLN A 141 -19.52 -17.22 5.11
N ALA A 142 -19.58 -17.58 6.39
CA ALA A 142 -20.29 -16.80 7.40
C ALA A 142 -19.68 -15.39 7.55
N VAL A 143 -18.35 -15.26 7.50
CA VAL A 143 -17.63 -13.97 7.53
C VAL A 143 -17.90 -13.17 6.26
N VAL A 144 -17.76 -13.79 5.09
CA VAL A 144 -18.09 -13.18 3.79
C VAL A 144 -19.52 -12.63 3.82
N THR A 145 -20.46 -13.42 4.29
CA THR A 145 -21.89 -13.02 4.35
C THR A 145 -22.12 -11.90 5.36
N LYS A 146 -21.56 -12.02 6.58
CA LYS A 146 -21.75 -11.04 7.66
C LYS A 146 -21.28 -9.65 7.25
N TYR A 147 -20.09 -9.57 6.65
CA TYR A 147 -19.44 -8.29 6.33
C TYR A 147 -19.56 -7.91 4.85
N SER A 148 -20.22 -8.73 4.02
CA SER A 148 -20.17 -8.58 2.56
C SER A 148 -18.71 -8.42 2.07
N ALA A 149 -17.80 -9.19 2.66
CA ALA A 149 -16.37 -9.06 2.42
C ALA A 149 -16.00 -9.71 1.08
N MET A 150 -15.34 -8.95 0.21
CA MET A 150 -14.84 -9.43 -1.08
C MET A 150 -13.31 -9.52 -1.12
N HIS A 151 -12.65 -9.26 0.00
CA HIS A 151 -11.23 -9.46 0.19
C HIS A 151 -10.98 -10.10 1.55
N LEU A 152 -10.38 -11.28 1.57
CA LEU A 152 -9.95 -11.98 2.77
C LEU A 152 -8.44 -12.09 2.77
N ASP A 153 -7.86 -11.91 3.94
CA ASP A 153 -6.45 -12.12 4.21
C ASP A 153 -6.26 -13.31 5.14
N PHE A 154 -5.15 -14.04 4.99
CA PHE A 154 -4.76 -15.16 5.82
C PHE A 154 -3.35 -14.93 6.35
N ASP A 155 -3.28 -14.43 7.57
CA ASP A 155 -2.05 -14.16 8.31
C ASP A 155 -1.64 -15.43 9.06
N ILE A 156 -0.69 -16.18 8.48
CA ILE A 156 -0.30 -17.50 8.95
C ILE A 156 1.09 -17.45 9.58
N GLU A 157 1.11 -17.63 10.88
CA GLU A 157 2.32 -17.46 11.68
C GLU A 157 2.74 -18.72 12.43
N GLY A 158 3.96 -18.69 12.97
CA GLY A 158 4.49 -19.75 13.83
C GLY A 158 4.52 -21.12 13.17
N GLY A 159 4.18 -22.15 13.93
CA GLY A 159 4.18 -23.53 13.45
C GLY A 159 3.11 -23.89 12.42
N GLU A 160 2.14 -23.02 12.21
CA GLU A 160 1.02 -23.23 11.28
C GLU A 160 1.47 -23.20 9.81
N GLN A 161 2.55 -22.49 9.50
CA GLN A 161 3.13 -22.44 8.16
C GLN A 161 3.61 -23.82 7.69
N GLY A 162 4.15 -24.65 8.61
CA GLY A 162 4.64 -26.00 8.31
C GLY A 162 3.61 -27.11 8.51
N ASP A 163 2.41 -26.83 9.04
CA ASP A 163 1.38 -27.85 9.24
C ASP A 163 0.62 -28.14 7.93
N SER A 164 1.13 -29.14 7.22
CA SER A 164 0.55 -29.53 5.93
C SER A 164 -0.90 -30.02 6.01
N THR A 165 -1.34 -30.56 7.15
CA THR A 165 -2.73 -30.98 7.35
C THR A 165 -3.66 -29.78 7.45
N THR A 166 -3.19 -28.73 8.10
CA THR A 166 -3.97 -27.49 8.30
C THR A 166 -4.02 -26.70 7.00
N TYR A 167 -2.89 -26.46 6.34
CA TYR A 167 -2.93 -25.66 5.11
C TYR A 167 -3.62 -26.41 3.95
N ASP A 168 -3.52 -27.74 3.85
CA ASP A 168 -4.25 -28.52 2.85
C ASP A 168 -5.77 -28.37 3.04
N ARG A 169 -6.25 -28.46 4.29
CA ARG A 169 -7.65 -28.22 4.62
C ARG A 169 -8.11 -26.80 4.30
N ARG A 170 -7.29 -25.80 4.61
CA ARG A 170 -7.55 -24.40 4.30
C ARG A 170 -7.69 -24.19 2.80
N ASP A 171 -6.75 -24.70 2.03
CA ASP A 171 -6.70 -24.47 0.59
C ASP A 171 -7.87 -25.13 -0.14
N ILE A 172 -8.29 -26.33 0.27
CA ILE A 172 -9.53 -26.97 -0.21
C ILE A 172 -10.75 -26.10 0.11
N ALA A 173 -10.83 -25.57 1.33
CA ALA A 173 -11.93 -24.70 1.74
C ALA A 173 -11.95 -23.37 0.96
N LEU A 174 -10.78 -22.78 0.72
CA LEU A 174 -10.64 -21.52 -0.02
C LEU A 174 -10.99 -21.65 -1.50
N ALA A 175 -10.57 -22.73 -2.14
CA ALA A 175 -10.96 -23.00 -3.54
C ALA A 175 -12.48 -23.14 -3.68
N ALA A 176 -13.12 -23.87 -2.75
CA ALA A 176 -14.57 -24.01 -2.71
C ALA A 176 -15.28 -22.67 -2.38
N LEU A 177 -14.69 -21.85 -1.49
CA LEU A 177 -15.22 -20.53 -1.15
C LEU A 177 -15.18 -19.58 -2.35
N GLN A 178 -14.08 -19.54 -3.09
CA GLN A 178 -13.96 -18.70 -4.30
C GLN A 178 -14.93 -19.17 -5.40
N ALA A 179 -15.13 -20.47 -5.55
CA ALA A 179 -16.14 -21.00 -6.50
C ALA A 179 -17.56 -20.55 -6.14
N ALA A 180 -17.87 -20.43 -4.83
CA ALA A 180 -19.17 -19.97 -4.33
C ALA A 180 -19.32 -18.43 -4.36
N ASN A 181 -18.22 -17.68 -4.38
CA ASN A 181 -18.20 -16.21 -4.34
C ASN A 181 -17.33 -15.64 -5.48
N PRO A 182 -17.87 -15.57 -6.72
CA PRO A 182 -17.12 -15.03 -7.86
C PRO A 182 -16.63 -13.59 -7.58
N GLY A 183 -15.34 -13.34 -7.79
CA GLY A 183 -14.70 -12.06 -7.53
C GLY A 183 -14.10 -11.90 -6.11
N LEU A 184 -14.25 -12.92 -5.24
CA LEU A 184 -13.56 -12.94 -3.95
C LEU A 184 -12.06 -13.01 -4.15
N THR A 185 -11.34 -12.02 -3.63
CA THR A 185 -9.88 -11.95 -3.60
C THR A 185 -9.32 -12.52 -2.30
N ILE A 186 -8.14 -13.12 -2.39
CA ILE A 186 -7.42 -13.72 -1.26
C ILE A 186 -6.01 -13.18 -1.24
N SER A 187 -5.54 -12.78 -0.06
CA SER A 187 -4.13 -12.55 0.26
C SER A 187 -3.66 -13.54 1.32
N PHE A 188 -2.36 -13.81 1.30
CA PHE A 188 -1.64 -14.50 2.37
C PHE A 188 -0.63 -13.55 2.97
N THR A 189 -0.70 -13.31 4.27
CA THR A 189 0.30 -12.56 5.04
C THR A 189 1.17 -13.56 5.78
N LEU A 190 2.49 -13.48 5.53
CA LEU A 190 3.42 -14.53 5.91
C LEU A 190 4.72 -13.95 6.46
N PRO A 191 5.29 -14.55 7.53
CA PRO A 191 6.62 -14.21 8.01
C PRO A 191 7.68 -14.35 6.92
N SER A 192 8.64 -13.43 6.92
CA SER A 192 9.73 -13.41 5.97
C SER A 192 11.09 -13.26 6.63
N ALA A 193 12.13 -13.74 5.94
CA ALA A 193 13.48 -13.29 6.16
C ALA A 193 13.74 -12.02 5.33
N THR A 194 14.87 -11.36 5.55
CA THR A 194 15.32 -10.21 4.73
C THR A 194 15.61 -10.59 3.26
N THR A 195 15.57 -11.88 2.93
CA THR A 195 15.82 -12.41 1.58
C THR A 195 14.58 -12.95 0.87
N GLY A 196 13.39 -12.85 1.46
CA GLY A 196 12.14 -13.38 0.95
C GLY A 196 11.42 -14.27 1.95
N LEU A 197 10.55 -15.14 1.48
CA LEU A 197 9.75 -16.03 2.32
C LEU A 197 10.59 -17.14 2.98
N LEU A 198 10.09 -17.63 4.10
CA LEU A 198 10.59 -18.85 4.72
C LEU A 198 10.19 -20.08 3.89
N SER A 199 10.93 -21.17 4.03
CA SER A 199 10.69 -22.41 3.27
C SER A 199 9.29 -22.98 3.45
N ASP A 200 8.77 -22.91 4.68
CA ASP A 200 7.43 -23.42 5.02
C ASP A 200 6.33 -22.60 4.35
N SER A 201 6.48 -21.28 4.32
CA SER A 201 5.61 -20.36 3.59
C SER A 201 5.57 -20.65 2.09
N LEU A 202 6.71 -20.99 1.49
CA LEU A 202 6.77 -21.41 0.08
C LEU A 202 6.01 -22.74 -0.15
N GLY A 203 6.10 -23.67 0.80
CA GLY A 203 5.35 -24.94 0.78
C GLY A 203 3.86 -24.68 0.78
N LEU A 204 3.37 -23.80 1.68
CA LEU A 204 1.99 -23.38 1.81
C LEU A 204 1.47 -22.75 0.50
N LEU A 205 2.18 -21.80 -0.09
CA LEU A 205 1.77 -21.14 -1.33
C LEU A 205 1.68 -22.10 -2.52
N ASN A 206 2.62 -23.05 -2.63
CA ASN A 206 2.58 -24.07 -3.66
C ASN A 206 1.40 -25.04 -3.47
N ASN A 207 1.05 -25.37 -2.23
CA ASN A 207 -0.15 -26.15 -1.91
C ASN A 207 -1.41 -25.40 -2.33
N ALA A 208 -1.56 -24.14 -1.91
CA ALA A 208 -2.70 -23.30 -2.29
C ALA A 208 -2.88 -23.23 -3.83
N LYS A 209 -1.81 -23.01 -4.57
CA LYS A 209 -1.82 -23.07 -6.03
C LYS A 209 -2.27 -24.43 -6.56
N SER A 210 -1.80 -25.53 -5.95
CA SER A 210 -2.13 -26.90 -6.42
C SER A 210 -3.61 -27.22 -6.25
N HIS A 211 -4.27 -26.68 -5.22
CA HIS A 211 -5.70 -26.75 -4.99
C HIS A 211 -6.53 -25.77 -5.81
N GLY A 212 -5.89 -24.92 -6.61
CA GLY A 212 -6.55 -23.94 -7.47
C GLY A 212 -7.02 -22.69 -6.74
N VAL A 213 -6.48 -22.40 -5.55
CA VAL A 213 -6.71 -21.12 -4.88
C VAL A 213 -6.08 -20.00 -5.72
N ASN A 214 -6.90 -19.03 -6.12
CA ASN A 214 -6.44 -17.84 -6.81
C ASN A 214 -6.13 -16.75 -5.79
N TYR A 215 -4.91 -16.74 -5.25
CA TYR A 215 -4.47 -15.65 -4.38
C TYR A 215 -3.90 -14.48 -5.17
N ASN A 216 -4.28 -13.27 -4.75
CA ASN A 216 -4.00 -12.04 -5.46
C ASN A 216 -2.73 -11.36 -4.96
N VAL A 217 -2.48 -11.45 -3.64
CA VAL A 217 -1.32 -10.85 -2.98
C VAL A 217 -0.70 -11.87 -2.03
N VAL A 218 0.63 -11.85 -1.96
CA VAL A 218 1.43 -12.42 -0.89
C VAL A 218 2.08 -11.26 -0.16
N ASN A 219 1.66 -11.03 1.06
CA ASN A 219 2.06 -9.90 1.88
C ASN A 219 3.14 -10.35 2.86
N LEU A 220 4.28 -9.69 2.83
CA LEU A 220 5.43 -10.03 3.69
C LEU A 220 5.32 -9.30 5.02
N MET A 221 5.44 -10.02 6.12
CA MET A 221 5.72 -9.45 7.43
C MET A 221 7.21 -9.05 7.47
N THR A 222 7.49 -7.78 7.15
CA THR A 222 8.87 -7.24 7.08
C THR A 222 9.28 -6.62 8.41
N MET A 223 9.28 -7.44 9.45
CA MET A 223 9.49 -7.09 10.85
C MET A 223 10.10 -8.27 11.62
N ASP A 224 10.60 -8.01 12.81
CA ASP A 224 11.03 -9.00 13.81
C ASP A 224 12.03 -10.04 13.30
N TYR A 225 13.06 -9.58 12.58
CA TYR A 225 14.13 -10.42 12.04
C TYR A 225 15.10 -10.96 13.11
N GLY A 226 14.98 -10.48 14.36
CA GLY A 226 15.68 -11.02 15.52
C GLY A 226 17.07 -10.40 15.78
N SER A 227 17.40 -9.29 15.15
CA SER A 227 18.66 -8.57 15.35
C SER A 227 18.43 -7.06 15.31
N PRO A 228 19.09 -6.28 16.18
CA PRO A 228 18.98 -4.82 16.14
C PRO A 228 19.30 -4.28 14.74
N ASP A 229 18.37 -3.56 14.15
CA ASP A 229 18.51 -2.98 12.80
C ASP A 229 17.77 -1.64 12.70
N SER A 230 18.43 -0.66 12.11
CA SER A 230 17.84 0.63 11.72
C SER A 230 17.58 0.74 10.20
N GLN A 231 17.98 -0.27 9.43
CA GLN A 231 17.80 -0.34 7.98
C GLN A 231 16.55 -1.14 7.57
N MET A 232 15.58 -1.23 8.47
CA MET A 232 14.35 -2.01 8.29
C MET A 232 13.63 -1.72 6.95
N GLY A 233 13.72 -0.48 6.44
CA GLY A 233 13.19 -0.14 5.11
C GLY A 233 13.94 -0.84 3.97
N GLN A 234 15.26 -0.98 4.07
CA GLN A 234 16.06 -1.71 3.08
C GLN A 234 15.79 -3.21 3.17
N GLU A 235 15.69 -3.74 4.39
CA GLU A 235 15.40 -5.16 4.59
C GLU A 235 14.01 -5.54 4.05
N ALA A 236 13.02 -4.66 4.22
CA ALA A 236 11.70 -4.83 3.60
C ALA A 236 11.78 -4.87 2.06
N ILE A 237 12.60 -4.00 1.47
CA ILE A 237 12.84 -3.99 0.02
C ILE A 237 13.57 -5.26 -0.44
N ASN A 238 14.57 -5.71 0.31
CA ASN A 238 15.31 -6.95 0.02
C ASN A 238 14.37 -8.16 0.05
N ALA A 239 13.52 -8.27 1.08
CA ALA A 239 12.49 -9.30 1.20
C ALA A 239 11.50 -9.27 0.03
N ALA A 240 11.04 -8.08 -0.38
CA ALA A 240 10.13 -7.92 -1.53
C ALA A 240 10.77 -8.36 -2.86
N ASN A 241 12.05 -8.09 -3.08
CA ASN A 241 12.80 -8.59 -4.25
C ASN A 241 12.93 -10.12 -4.22
N GLY A 242 13.16 -10.70 -3.03
CA GLY A 242 13.17 -12.14 -2.82
C GLY A 242 11.82 -12.76 -3.20
N LEU A 243 10.72 -12.25 -2.62
CA LEU A 243 9.37 -12.71 -2.93
C LEU A 243 9.05 -12.61 -4.43
N HIS A 244 9.41 -11.49 -5.09
CA HIS A 244 9.19 -11.37 -6.54
C HIS A 244 9.88 -12.51 -7.31
N SER A 245 11.11 -12.90 -6.93
CA SER A 245 11.85 -14.01 -7.54
C SER A 245 11.21 -15.37 -7.22
N GLU A 246 10.70 -15.55 -6.02
CA GLU A 246 9.98 -16.74 -5.58
C GLU A 246 8.65 -16.89 -6.32
N LEU A 247 7.90 -15.81 -6.47
CA LEU A 247 6.66 -15.78 -7.26
C LEU A 247 6.93 -16.08 -8.75
N GLN A 248 8.07 -15.68 -9.30
CA GLN A 248 8.49 -16.07 -10.66
C GLN A 248 8.61 -17.60 -10.80
N ASN A 249 9.15 -18.28 -9.77
CA ASN A 249 9.24 -19.74 -9.75
C ASN A 249 7.85 -20.40 -9.60
N ILE A 250 6.99 -19.83 -8.76
CA ILE A 250 5.62 -20.33 -8.57
C ILE A 250 4.77 -20.10 -9.83
N PHE A 251 4.88 -18.93 -10.46
CA PHE A 251 4.07 -18.50 -11.62
C PHE A 251 4.93 -18.12 -12.83
N PRO A 252 5.65 -19.06 -13.46
CA PRO A 252 6.61 -18.77 -14.52
C PRO A 252 5.98 -18.16 -15.80
N SER A 253 4.66 -18.22 -15.95
CA SER A 253 3.95 -17.62 -17.07
C SER A 253 3.52 -16.16 -16.85
N LYS A 254 3.62 -15.64 -15.63
CA LYS A 254 3.29 -14.24 -15.35
C LYS A 254 4.45 -13.33 -15.74
N SER A 255 4.12 -12.13 -16.22
CA SER A 255 5.11 -11.07 -16.44
C SER A 255 5.63 -10.50 -15.12
N SER A 256 6.81 -9.88 -15.12
CA SER A 256 7.37 -9.23 -13.93
C SER A 256 6.41 -8.22 -13.31
N SER A 257 5.71 -7.42 -14.12
CA SER A 257 4.71 -6.47 -13.60
C SER A 257 3.49 -7.15 -12.96
N GLN A 258 3.07 -8.30 -13.47
CA GLN A 258 2.01 -9.09 -12.84
C GLN A 258 2.46 -9.71 -11.52
N LEU A 259 3.74 -10.07 -11.41
CA LEU A 259 4.32 -10.60 -10.17
C LEU A 259 4.49 -9.49 -9.12
N TRP A 260 4.94 -8.29 -9.51
CA TRP A 260 5.01 -7.15 -8.61
C TRP A 260 3.63 -6.77 -8.06
N ALA A 261 2.58 -6.85 -8.86
CA ALA A 261 1.20 -6.63 -8.41
C ALA A 261 0.72 -7.71 -7.39
N MET A 262 1.44 -8.81 -7.24
CA MET A 262 1.18 -9.84 -6.22
C MET A 262 2.03 -9.65 -4.94
N VAL A 263 2.97 -8.74 -4.92
CA VAL A 263 3.80 -8.46 -3.73
C VAL A 263 3.06 -7.51 -2.80
N GLY A 264 3.00 -7.84 -1.50
CA GLY A 264 2.62 -6.96 -0.41
C GLY A 264 3.79 -6.76 0.57
N ILE A 265 3.81 -5.63 1.26
CA ILE A 265 4.85 -5.28 2.24
C ILE A 265 4.19 -4.72 3.50
N THR A 266 4.41 -5.38 4.63
CA THR A 266 3.85 -5.00 5.94
C THR A 266 4.93 -4.96 7.00
N PRO A 267 5.56 -3.81 7.27
CA PRO A 267 6.42 -3.64 8.44
C PRO A 267 5.61 -3.37 9.72
N MET A 268 6.23 -3.55 10.87
CA MET A 268 5.79 -3.03 12.15
C MET A 268 6.36 -1.61 12.34
N ILE A 269 5.50 -0.60 12.41
CA ILE A 269 5.95 0.80 12.48
C ILE A 269 6.56 1.15 13.84
N GLY A 270 7.69 1.84 13.82
CA GLY A 270 8.44 2.22 15.02
C GLY A 270 9.25 1.09 15.61
N GLN A 271 9.24 0.96 16.94
CA GLN A 271 9.89 -0.13 17.67
C GLN A 271 9.21 -1.44 17.39
N ASN A 272 9.98 -2.45 16.94
CA ASN A 272 9.48 -3.81 16.73
C ASN A 272 9.58 -4.63 18.04
N ASP A 273 8.96 -5.80 18.07
CA ASP A 273 9.07 -6.71 19.22
C ASP A 273 10.49 -7.23 19.38
N SER A 274 11.21 -7.42 18.29
CA SER A 274 12.67 -7.66 18.29
C SER A 274 13.42 -6.40 18.72
N ALA A 275 14.05 -6.46 19.87
CA ALA A 275 14.70 -5.31 20.49
C ALA A 275 15.75 -4.65 19.58
N GLY A 276 15.60 -3.37 19.34
CA GLY A 276 16.53 -2.58 18.52
C GLY A 276 16.24 -2.60 17.01
N GLU A 277 15.21 -3.30 16.56
CA GLU A 277 14.65 -3.12 15.23
C GLU A 277 13.71 -1.91 15.25
N ILE A 278 13.94 -0.95 14.35
CA ILE A 278 13.18 0.31 14.34
C ILE A 278 12.80 0.64 12.90
N PHE A 279 11.50 0.56 12.60
CA PHE A 279 10.97 1.03 11.32
C PHE A 279 10.57 2.51 11.42
N SER A 280 11.45 3.37 10.95
CA SER A 280 11.31 4.83 11.02
C SER A 280 10.47 5.41 9.89
N LEU A 281 10.10 6.70 9.99
CA LEU A 281 9.45 7.45 8.89
C LEU A 281 10.31 7.52 7.63
N SER A 282 11.65 7.54 7.77
CA SER A 282 12.55 7.46 6.62
C SER A 282 12.52 6.10 5.95
N ASN A 283 12.46 5.01 6.73
CA ASN A 283 12.25 3.66 6.18
C ASN A 283 10.90 3.58 5.43
N ALA A 284 9.85 4.16 6.00
CA ALA A 284 8.54 4.21 5.37
C ALA A 284 8.56 4.98 4.03
N SER A 285 9.27 6.11 3.96
CA SER A 285 9.44 6.87 2.71
C SER A 285 10.20 6.08 1.65
N GLN A 286 11.22 5.33 2.06
CA GLN A 286 12.01 4.46 1.20
C GLN A 286 11.16 3.33 0.61
N VAL A 287 10.41 2.62 1.46
CA VAL A 287 9.51 1.53 1.04
C VAL A 287 8.41 2.05 0.10
N LEU A 288 7.81 3.23 0.41
CA LEU A 288 6.81 3.84 -0.46
C LEU A 288 7.36 4.10 -1.87
N SER A 289 8.55 4.71 -1.96
CA SER A 289 9.19 5.01 -3.24
C SER A 289 9.47 3.75 -4.06
N PHE A 290 9.96 2.70 -3.40
CA PHE A 290 10.17 1.39 -4.01
C PHE A 290 8.87 0.77 -4.51
N ALA A 291 7.83 0.77 -3.66
CA ALA A 291 6.53 0.19 -3.98
C ALA A 291 5.86 0.89 -5.18
N GLN A 292 5.94 2.22 -5.23
CA GLN A 292 5.44 3.01 -6.35
C GLN A 292 6.20 2.70 -7.65
N SER A 293 7.53 2.61 -7.58
CA SER A 293 8.38 2.37 -8.76
C SER A 293 8.18 0.98 -9.37
N ASN A 294 7.87 -0.02 -8.54
CA ASN A 294 7.67 -1.40 -8.97
C ASN A 294 6.20 -1.78 -9.15
N HIS A 295 5.26 -0.87 -8.83
CA HIS A 295 3.82 -1.15 -8.85
C HIS A 295 3.45 -2.35 -7.95
N VAL A 296 3.97 -2.36 -6.72
CA VAL A 296 3.65 -3.34 -5.69
C VAL A 296 2.13 -3.33 -5.44
N GLY A 297 1.55 -4.51 -5.22
CA GLY A 297 0.10 -4.66 -5.08
C GLY A 297 -0.45 -4.09 -3.78
N GLU A 298 0.26 -4.30 -2.67
CA GLU A 298 -0.21 -3.89 -1.34
C GLU A 298 0.90 -3.27 -0.50
N LEU A 299 0.57 -2.19 0.19
CA LEU A 299 1.27 -1.71 1.37
C LEU A 299 0.34 -1.81 2.57
N ALA A 300 0.83 -2.32 3.67
CA ALA A 300 0.18 -2.27 4.97
C ALA A 300 1.23 -2.02 6.04
N PHE A 301 0.82 -1.84 7.28
CA PHE A 301 1.71 -1.87 8.43
C PHE A 301 0.98 -2.40 9.66
N TRP A 302 1.71 -2.97 10.57
CA TRP A 302 1.28 -3.29 11.93
C TRP A 302 1.59 -2.08 12.81
N GLU A 303 0.67 -1.30 13.42
CA GLU A 303 -0.77 -1.26 13.18
C GLU A 303 -1.31 0.15 13.44
N VAL A 304 -2.58 0.43 13.12
CA VAL A 304 -3.22 1.76 13.24
C VAL A 304 -3.11 2.34 14.67
N PRO A 305 -3.39 1.59 15.77
CA PRO A 305 -3.24 2.11 17.13
C PRO A 305 -1.82 2.62 17.46
N ARG A 306 -0.81 2.08 16.80
CA ARG A 306 0.59 2.48 17.00
C ARG A 306 0.98 3.77 16.28
N ASP A 307 0.19 4.23 15.29
CA ASP A 307 0.56 5.38 14.44
C ASP A 307 0.43 6.73 15.16
N ASN A 308 1.18 6.87 16.23
CA ASN A 308 1.30 8.12 17.03
C ASN A 308 2.64 8.18 17.76
N GLY A 309 3.01 9.39 18.21
CA GLY A 309 4.27 9.67 18.92
C GLY A 309 4.15 9.73 20.45
N ASN A 310 3.08 9.19 21.05
CA ASN A 310 2.81 9.34 22.50
C ASN A 310 3.89 8.73 23.41
N CYS A 311 4.67 7.76 22.91
CA CYS A 311 5.77 7.12 23.64
C CYS A 311 7.12 7.31 22.94
N ALA A 312 7.33 8.42 22.27
CA ALA A 312 8.59 8.71 21.57
C ALA A 312 9.81 8.53 22.48
N GLY A 313 10.80 7.77 22.00
CA GLY A 313 11.99 7.40 22.76
C GLY A 313 11.83 6.11 23.59
N SER A 314 10.70 5.41 23.51
CA SER A 314 10.58 4.04 24.04
C SER A 314 11.59 3.13 23.35
N THR A 315 12.16 2.19 24.10
CA THR A 315 13.05 1.13 23.60
C THR A 315 12.35 -0.22 23.50
N SER A 316 11.06 -0.25 23.76
CA SER A 316 10.22 -1.46 23.70
C SER A 316 9.01 -1.19 22.82
N ALA A 317 8.54 -2.20 22.13
CA ALA A 317 7.29 -2.15 21.40
C ALA A 317 6.09 -1.89 22.30
N SER A 318 5.02 -1.33 21.73
CA SER A 318 3.76 -1.07 22.43
C SER A 318 2.63 -1.12 21.41
N ASP A 319 1.50 -1.74 21.76
CA ASP A 319 0.32 -1.80 20.89
C ASP A 319 -0.39 -0.45 20.73
N SER A 320 -0.02 0.57 21.48
CA SER A 320 -0.71 1.87 21.50
C SER A 320 0.13 3.06 21.01
N CYS A 321 1.40 2.86 20.65
CA CYS A 321 2.28 3.90 20.13
C CYS A 321 3.52 3.32 19.46
N SER A 322 4.10 4.04 18.49
CA SER A 322 5.21 3.55 17.68
C SER A 322 6.59 3.55 18.37
N GLY A 323 6.76 4.32 19.43
CA GLY A 323 8.08 4.52 20.07
C GLY A 323 8.97 5.54 19.38
N VAL A 324 8.65 5.97 18.15
CA VAL A 324 9.43 7.00 17.43
C VAL A 324 8.76 8.37 17.49
N SER A 325 9.57 9.41 17.25
CA SER A 325 9.04 10.78 17.19
C SER A 325 8.24 10.98 15.92
N GLN A 326 6.96 11.21 16.05
CA GLN A 326 6.02 11.44 14.97
C GLN A 326 4.79 12.21 15.42
N SER A 327 4.01 12.77 14.49
CA SER A 327 2.66 13.24 14.73
C SER A 327 1.64 12.09 14.64
N LEU A 328 0.42 12.34 15.14
CA LEU A 328 -0.68 11.37 15.02
C LEU A 328 -0.95 11.03 13.55
N TYR A 329 -1.04 9.73 13.24
CA TYR A 329 -1.27 9.18 11.90
C TYR A 329 -0.24 9.61 10.85
N GLN A 330 1.02 9.77 11.23
CA GLN A 330 2.04 10.25 10.29
C GLN A 330 2.43 9.17 9.28
N PHE A 331 2.54 7.90 9.68
CA PHE A 331 2.77 6.79 8.74
C PHE A 331 1.58 6.61 7.79
N THR A 332 0.35 6.65 8.31
CA THR A 332 -0.87 6.61 7.48
C THR A 332 -0.89 7.73 6.45
N ASN A 333 -0.61 8.98 6.86
CA ASN A 333 -0.60 10.13 5.95
C ASN A 333 0.51 10.03 4.90
N LEU A 334 1.64 9.41 5.24
CA LEU A 334 2.75 9.17 4.31
C LEU A 334 2.37 8.14 3.24
N TRP A 335 1.72 7.03 3.62
CA TRP A 335 1.43 5.92 2.70
C TRP A 335 0.06 5.99 2.01
N LYS A 336 -0.89 6.74 2.54
CA LYS A 336 -2.22 6.91 1.94
C LYS A 336 -2.22 7.26 0.44
N PRO A 337 -1.30 8.12 -0.10
CA PRO A 337 -1.26 8.41 -1.53
C PRO A 337 -1.00 7.20 -2.42
N PHE A 338 -0.48 6.09 -1.88
CA PHE A 338 -0.25 4.85 -2.62
C PHE A 338 -1.54 4.27 -3.21
N SER A 339 -2.66 4.32 -2.47
CA SER A 339 -3.98 3.89 -2.96
C SER A 339 -4.60 4.83 -4.01
N SER A 340 -4.06 6.02 -4.14
CA SER A 340 -4.56 7.02 -5.08
C SER A 340 -4.02 6.81 -6.49
N GLY A 341 -3.40 5.67 -6.77
CA GLY A 341 -2.63 5.33 -7.95
C GLY A 341 -3.03 6.17 -9.15
N SER A 342 -2.08 6.90 -9.73
CA SER A 342 -2.26 7.52 -11.05
C SER A 342 -2.84 6.44 -11.95
N SER A 343 -4.10 6.55 -12.30
CA SER A 343 -4.66 5.85 -13.43
C SER A 343 -3.88 6.36 -14.64
N GLY A 344 -2.73 5.71 -14.89
CA GLY A 344 -2.02 5.81 -16.15
C GLY A 344 -2.98 5.35 -17.21
N GLY A 345 -3.79 6.27 -17.71
CA GLY A 345 -4.60 6.04 -18.89
C GLY A 345 -3.65 5.58 -19.97
N THR A 346 -3.73 4.30 -20.32
CA THR A 346 -3.15 3.79 -21.56
C THR A 346 -3.66 4.72 -22.67
N PRO A 347 -2.80 5.44 -23.40
CA PRO A 347 -3.26 6.22 -24.53
C PRO A 347 -3.82 5.24 -25.56
N THR A 348 -5.13 5.25 -25.73
CA THR A 348 -5.78 4.60 -26.87
C THR A 348 -5.17 5.20 -28.14
N PRO A 349 -4.59 4.41 -29.05
CA PRO A 349 -4.08 4.95 -30.29
C PRO A 349 -5.25 5.49 -31.12
N THR A 350 -5.31 6.79 -31.27
CA THR A 350 -6.21 7.45 -32.23
C THR A 350 -5.74 7.08 -33.64
N PRO A 351 -6.59 6.57 -34.50
CA PRO A 351 -6.21 6.29 -35.89
C PRO A 351 -5.92 7.60 -36.62
N THR A 352 -4.68 7.79 -37.00
CA THR A 352 -4.26 8.92 -37.85
C THR A 352 -4.68 8.63 -39.28
N THR A 353 -5.67 9.33 -39.79
CA THR A 353 -5.95 9.44 -41.19
C THR A 353 -4.84 10.22 -41.87
N GLY A 354 -4.27 9.65 -42.92
CA GLY A 354 -3.17 10.23 -43.67
C GLY A 354 -3.55 11.55 -44.35
N GLY A 355 -2.66 12.50 -44.26
CA GLY A 355 -2.65 13.77 -44.98
C GLY A 355 -1.25 14.06 -45.51
N SER A 356 -1.15 14.34 -46.76
CA SER A 356 0.01 14.45 -47.61
C SER A 356 1.04 15.48 -47.14
N THR A 357 2.30 15.12 -47.31
CA THR A 357 3.50 15.96 -47.13
C THR A 357 3.60 17.04 -48.22
N PRO A 358 3.89 18.30 -47.90
CA PRO A 358 4.55 19.21 -48.85
C PRO A 358 6.04 19.32 -48.56
N THR A 359 6.83 19.23 -49.59
CA THR A 359 8.29 19.41 -49.66
C THR A 359 8.69 20.83 -49.32
N PRO A 360 9.75 21.08 -48.53
CA PRO A 360 10.25 22.42 -48.26
C PRO A 360 11.21 22.87 -49.38
N THR A 361 10.98 24.07 -49.86
CA THR A 361 11.88 24.81 -50.76
C THR A 361 12.87 25.63 -49.88
N PRO A 362 14.17 25.68 -50.18
CA PRO A 362 15.14 26.48 -49.43
C PRO A 362 15.07 27.94 -49.80
N THR A 363 15.01 28.83 -48.82
CA THR A 363 15.24 30.28 -49.01
C THR A 363 16.35 30.79 -48.09
N THR A 364 17.31 31.40 -48.68
CA THR A 364 18.51 32.02 -48.09
C THR A 364 18.21 33.32 -47.35
N GLY A 365 18.87 33.52 -46.21
CA GLY A 365 19.51 34.76 -45.75
C GLY A 365 18.60 35.81 -45.10
N GLY A 366 18.89 36.13 -43.87
CA GLY A 366 18.45 37.32 -43.18
C GLY A 366 18.70 37.23 -41.67
N SER A 367 19.79 37.86 -41.23
CA SER A 367 20.07 38.02 -39.80
C SER A 367 19.05 38.96 -39.17
N THR A 368 18.29 38.46 -38.23
CA THR A 368 17.42 39.26 -37.36
C THR A 368 17.76 38.97 -35.91
N PRO A 369 17.78 39.95 -35.02
CA PRO A 369 18.32 39.81 -33.68
C PRO A 369 17.49 38.83 -32.85
N THR A 370 18.23 37.98 -32.17
CA THR A 370 17.72 37.07 -31.14
C THR A 370 16.90 37.83 -30.11
N PRO A 371 15.64 37.49 -29.84
CA PRO A 371 14.97 38.02 -28.67
C PRO A 371 15.64 37.45 -27.42
N THR A 372 16.17 38.32 -26.61
CA THR A 372 16.63 38.04 -25.25
C THR A 372 15.44 37.41 -24.48
N PRO A 373 15.56 36.20 -23.94
CA PRO A 373 14.52 35.71 -23.07
C PRO A 373 14.50 36.58 -21.81
N THR A 374 13.38 37.19 -21.54
CA THR A 374 13.12 37.85 -20.25
C THR A 374 12.98 36.74 -19.22
N SER A 375 14.08 36.44 -18.51
CA SER A 375 14.08 35.52 -17.39
C SER A 375 13.39 36.18 -16.20
N THR A 376 12.15 35.86 -15.96
CA THR A 376 11.54 35.95 -14.63
C THR A 376 11.68 34.56 -13.95
N GLY A 377 12.85 34.31 -13.36
CA GLY A 377 13.15 33.12 -12.61
C GLY A 377 14.60 32.66 -12.82
N GLY A 378 15.55 33.26 -12.14
CA GLY A 378 16.93 32.76 -12.09
C GLY A 378 16.97 31.47 -11.25
N ASN A 379 17.92 30.57 -11.55
CA ASN A 379 18.21 29.41 -10.73
C ASN A 379 18.39 29.81 -9.25
N LEU A 380 17.60 29.23 -8.35
CA LEU A 380 17.62 29.54 -6.92
C LEU A 380 18.75 28.83 -6.17
N VAL A 381 19.41 27.84 -6.78
CA VAL A 381 20.53 27.11 -6.19
C VAL A 381 21.79 27.97 -6.25
N SER A 382 22.46 28.11 -5.12
CA SER A 382 23.76 28.77 -5.02
C SER A 382 24.88 27.77 -5.33
N ASN A 383 25.90 28.19 -6.12
CA ASN A 383 27.00 27.33 -6.56
C ASN A 383 26.54 26.01 -7.20
N PRO A 384 25.65 26.06 -8.20
CA PRO A 384 24.93 24.92 -8.71
C PRO A 384 25.78 23.88 -9.46
N GLY A 385 26.92 24.31 -10.06
CA GLY A 385 27.89 23.47 -10.78
C GLY A 385 29.22 23.34 -10.03
N PHE A 386 29.27 23.78 -8.76
CA PHE A 386 30.47 23.74 -7.92
C PHE A 386 31.70 24.50 -8.52
N GLU A 387 31.48 25.39 -9.46
CA GLU A 387 32.53 26.13 -10.23
C GLU A 387 33.36 27.07 -9.37
N THR A 388 32.96 27.34 -8.12
CA THR A 388 33.82 28.01 -7.13
C THR A 388 35.01 27.18 -6.67
N GLY A 389 35.08 25.90 -7.05
CA GLY A 389 36.09 24.93 -6.58
C GLY A 389 35.97 24.58 -5.08
N SER A 390 34.81 24.85 -4.48
CA SER A 390 34.56 24.65 -3.05
C SER A 390 33.11 24.27 -2.78
N LEU A 391 32.85 23.70 -1.59
CA LEU A 391 31.49 23.36 -1.11
C LEU A 391 30.75 24.60 -0.55
N SER A 392 31.15 25.82 -0.93
CA SER A 392 30.50 27.04 -0.43
C SER A 392 29.01 27.03 -0.76
N SER A 393 28.19 27.42 0.20
CA SER A 393 26.72 27.39 0.18
C SER A 393 26.10 25.97 0.35
N TRP A 394 26.90 24.93 0.46
CA TRP A 394 26.46 23.57 0.73
C TRP A 394 26.97 23.10 2.09
N THR A 395 26.17 22.34 2.80
CA THR A 395 26.54 21.64 4.05
C THR A 395 26.65 20.16 3.71
N CYS A 396 27.86 19.62 3.75
CA CYS A 396 28.14 18.25 3.32
C CYS A 396 28.69 17.39 4.45
N GLN A 397 28.46 16.10 4.36
CA GLN A 397 29.07 15.12 5.26
C GLN A 397 30.59 15.02 5.05
N SER A 398 31.27 14.46 6.04
CA SER A 398 32.72 14.29 5.97
C SER A 398 33.11 13.31 4.87
N GLY A 399 34.02 13.71 4.00
CA GLY A 399 34.48 12.92 2.86
C GLY A 399 34.04 13.46 1.51
N ASP A 400 32.98 14.27 1.48
CA ASP A 400 32.53 14.91 0.25
C ASP A 400 33.47 16.03 -0.17
N THR A 401 33.67 16.19 -1.46
CA THR A 401 34.63 17.14 -2.00
C THR A 401 34.25 17.62 -3.40
N VAL A 402 34.84 18.74 -3.82
CA VAL A 402 34.74 19.20 -5.21
C VAL A 402 35.89 18.59 -6.00
N VAL A 403 35.57 18.04 -7.17
CA VAL A 403 36.53 17.42 -8.09
C VAL A 403 36.55 18.09 -9.45
N SER A 404 37.64 17.93 -10.18
CA SER A 404 37.77 18.46 -11.57
C SER A 404 37.53 17.37 -12.62
N SER A 405 37.22 16.13 -12.21
CA SER A 405 36.87 15.01 -13.10
C SER A 405 36.30 13.86 -12.24
N PRO A 406 35.20 13.18 -12.69
CA PRO A 406 34.42 13.53 -13.88
C PRO A 406 33.54 14.79 -13.66
N VAL A 407 33.27 15.56 -14.68
CA VAL A 407 32.38 16.75 -14.69
C VAL A 407 31.32 16.55 -15.77
N HIS A 408 30.12 17.10 -15.60
CA HIS A 408 29.10 17.15 -16.64
C HIS A 408 29.29 18.42 -17.51
N SER A 409 29.52 19.54 -16.87
CA SER A 409 29.87 20.79 -17.56
C SER A 409 30.92 21.57 -16.76
N GLY A 410 31.45 22.67 -17.33
CA GLY A 410 32.40 23.52 -16.63
C GLY A 410 33.73 22.82 -16.29
N SER A 411 34.23 23.06 -15.09
CA SER A 411 35.54 22.62 -14.60
C SER A 411 35.47 21.81 -13.30
N HIS A 412 34.35 21.81 -12.63
CA HIS A 412 34.17 21.20 -11.31
C HIS A 412 32.84 20.48 -11.19
N ALA A 413 32.78 19.48 -10.31
CA ALA A 413 31.58 18.77 -9.89
C ALA A 413 31.69 18.40 -8.41
N LEU A 414 30.60 18.12 -7.76
CA LEU A 414 30.57 17.52 -6.43
C LEU A 414 30.86 16.01 -6.53
N GLN A 415 31.79 15.53 -5.73
CA GLN A 415 31.92 14.12 -5.39
C GLN A 415 31.32 13.87 -4.01
N VAL A 416 30.26 13.12 -3.98
CA VAL A 416 29.64 12.56 -2.81
C VAL A 416 30.33 11.24 -2.48
N THR A 417 30.72 11.04 -1.22
CA THR A 417 31.54 9.89 -0.80
C THR A 417 30.83 9.09 0.28
N PRO A 418 29.94 8.15 -0.10
CA PRO A 418 29.29 7.26 0.85
C PRO A 418 30.29 6.37 1.57
N SER A 419 29.94 5.96 2.79
CA SER A 419 30.68 4.99 3.59
C SER A 419 29.74 3.88 4.08
N ASN A 420 30.24 2.95 4.86
CA ASN A 420 29.38 1.94 5.50
C ASN A 420 28.36 2.55 6.49
N SER A 421 28.59 3.79 6.95
CA SER A 421 27.79 4.45 7.96
C SER A 421 27.19 5.80 7.54
N THR A 422 27.50 6.28 6.33
CA THR A 422 27.02 7.57 5.83
C THR A 422 26.66 7.47 4.35
N THR A 423 25.71 8.29 3.91
CA THR A 423 25.32 8.40 2.50
C THR A 423 26.16 9.40 1.71
N GLY A 424 27.01 10.20 2.40
CA GLY A 424 27.69 11.34 1.78
C GLY A 424 26.70 12.44 1.40
N GLU A 425 25.80 12.86 2.32
CA GLU A 425 24.75 13.83 2.01
C GLU A 425 25.31 15.27 2.00
N CYS A 426 24.94 16.02 0.97
CA CYS A 426 25.16 17.45 0.86
C CYS A 426 23.82 18.18 0.72
N ASP A 427 23.62 19.21 1.56
CA ASP A 427 22.38 19.97 1.68
C ASP A 427 22.57 21.44 1.34
N GLN A 428 21.51 22.06 0.79
CA GLN A 428 21.42 23.51 0.70
C GLN A 428 20.00 23.97 1.06
N THR A 429 19.90 24.91 2.03
CA THR A 429 18.63 25.55 2.39
C THR A 429 18.39 26.77 1.52
N ILE A 430 17.23 26.83 0.88
CA ILE A 430 16.86 27.84 -0.13
C ILE A 430 15.56 28.53 0.28
N THR A 431 15.51 29.85 0.16
CA THR A 431 14.29 30.64 0.31
C THR A 431 13.43 30.51 -0.94
N VAL A 432 12.18 30.15 -0.79
CA VAL A 432 11.20 29.91 -1.86
C VAL A 432 9.87 30.61 -1.58
N GLN A 433 8.95 30.60 -2.52
CA GLN A 433 7.58 31.10 -2.30
C GLN A 433 6.68 29.95 -1.85
N ALA A 434 5.91 30.17 -0.76
CA ALA A 434 4.92 29.21 -0.32
C ALA A 434 3.79 29.05 -1.36
N ASN A 435 3.23 27.85 -1.44
CA ASN A 435 2.18 27.47 -2.38
C ASN A 435 2.59 27.65 -3.86
N HIS A 436 3.89 27.50 -4.14
CA HIS A 436 4.44 27.56 -5.48
C HIS A 436 5.03 26.19 -5.87
N THR A 437 4.89 25.85 -7.16
CA THR A 437 5.43 24.59 -7.70
C THR A 437 6.82 24.87 -8.29
N TYR A 438 7.78 24.06 -7.87
CA TYR A 438 9.17 24.11 -8.30
C TYR A 438 9.58 22.80 -8.97
N THR A 439 10.56 22.88 -9.86
CA THR A 439 11.27 21.72 -10.40
C THR A 439 12.74 21.81 -10.02
N LEU A 440 13.19 20.90 -9.15
CA LEU A 440 14.60 20.64 -8.88
C LEU A 440 15.15 19.69 -9.93
N SER A 441 16.31 19.96 -10.49
CA SER A 441 17.03 19.01 -11.33
C SER A 441 18.53 19.12 -11.13
N ALA A 442 19.25 18.02 -11.41
CA ALA A 442 20.72 17.97 -11.46
C ALA A 442 21.18 16.87 -12.41
N TYR A 443 22.41 16.94 -12.86
CA TYR A 443 23.06 15.83 -13.57
C TYR A 443 23.87 15.01 -12.57
N VAL A 444 23.61 13.69 -12.54
CA VAL A 444 24.23 12.76 -11.59
C VAL A 444 24.86 11.58 -12.31
N ASN A 445 25.94 11.05 -11.76
CA ASN A 445 26.67 9.90 -12.27
C ASN A 445 27.15 9.05 -11.07
N GLY A 446 26.77 7.81 -11.01
CA GLY A 446 27.16 6.87 -9.95
C GLY A 446 26.04 5.93 -9.51
N PRO A 447 26.38 4.90 -8.73
CA PRO A 447 25.40 4.00 -8.21
C PRO A 447 24.57 4.67 -7.10
N TYR A 448 23.25 4.55 -7.18
CA TYR A 448 22.33 5.08 -6.16
C TYR A 448 22.54 6.58 -5.89
N ALA A 449 22.58 7.39 -6.96
CA ALA A 449 22.67 8.84 -6.88
C ALA A 449 21.27 9.43 -6.66
N TYR A 450 21.04 10.11 -5.54
CA TYR A 450 19.76 10.71 -5.15
C TYR A 450 19.85 12.22 -5.20
N ILE A 451 18.77 12.87 -5.66
CA ILE A 451 18.50 14.30 -5.42
C ILE A 451 17.08 14.47 -4.89
N GLY A 452 16.83 15.49 -4.09
CA GLY A 452 15.49 15.74 -3.58
C GLY A 452 15.36 16.96 -2.70
N VAL A 453 14.19 17.06 -2.09
CA VAL A 453 13.87 18.05 -1.06
C VAL A 453 13.74 17.30 0.26
N LEU A 454 14.42 17.77 1.28
CA LEU A 454 14.41 17.14 2.61
C LEU A 454 12.98 17.05 3.14
N ASN A 455 12.59 15.85 3.56
CA ASN A 455 11.22 15.51 3.94
C ASN A 455 10.17 15.71 2.82
N GLY A 456 10.59 15.65 1.55
CA GLY A 456 9.75 15.85 0.38
C GLY A 456 10.05 14.89 -0.75
N ALA A 457 9.75 15.32 -1.97
CA ALA A 457 9.95 14.52 -3.17
C ALA A 457 11.44 14.32 -3.50
N SER A 458 11.81 13.14 -3.97
CA SER A 458 13.16 12.79 -4.42
C SER A 458 13.13 11.94 -5.69
N ASN A 459 14.26 11.82 -6.36
CA ASN A 459 14.48 10.95 -7.51
C ASN A 459 15.92 10.41 -7.49
N TRP A 460 16.18 9.27 -8.12
CA TRP A 460 17.47 8.61 -8.08
C TRP A 460 17.77 7.81 -9.34
N THR A 461 19.04 7.41 -9.51
CA THR A 461 19.49 6.56 -10.62
C THR A 461 20.66 5.67 -10.19
N ILE A 462 20.93 4.63 -10.98
CA ILE A 462 22.14 3.79 -10.89
C ILE A 462 23.05 3.98 -12.10
N SER A 463 22.89 5.06 -12.83
CA SER A 463 23.60 5.31 -14.08
C SER A 463 25.10 5.51 -13.85
N SER A 464 25.95 4.81 -14.60
CA SER A 464 27.40 5.03 -14.65
C SER A 464 27.84 6.16 -15.57
N SER A 465 26.88 6.95 -16.08
CA SER A 465 27.13 8.17 -16.89
C SER A 465 26.21 9.28 -16.43
N TYR A 466 26.60 10.52 -16.63
CA TYR A 466 25.77 11.64 -16.25
C TYR A 466 24.36 11.56 -16.85
N THR A 467 23.39 11.52 -15.98
CA THR A 467 21.96 11.44 -16.30
C THR A 467 21.23 12.57 -15.58
N LYS A 468 20.34 13.27 -16.26
CA LYS A 468 19.56 14.32 -15.64
C LYS A 468 18.45 13.70 -14.79
N LEU A 469 18.46 13.97 -13.50
CA LEU A 469 17.32 13.74 -12.60
C LEU A 469 16.49 15.02 -12.48
N SER A 470 15.19 14.85 -12.24
CA SER A 470 14.26 15.96 -12.00
C SER A 470 13.20 15.54 -10.98
N VAL A 471 12.84 16.49 -10.12
CA VAL A 471 11.80 16.35 -9.10
C VAL A 471 10.93 17.59 -9.13
N THR A 472 9.63 17.42 -9.32
CA THR A 472 8.64 18.50 -9.25
C THR A 472 7.84 18.40 -7.96
N PHE A 473 7.72 19.50 -7.24
CA PHE A 473 7.02 19.56 -5.96
C PHE A 473 6.36 20.92 -5.74
N THR A 474 5.34 20.95 -4.90
CA THR A 474 4.71 22.20 -4.45
C THR A 474 5.02 22.37 -2.96
N THR A 475 5.63 23.48 -2.60
CA THR A 475 5.95 23.78 -1.21
C THR A 475 4.88 24.63 -0.54
N THR A 476 4.58 24.34 0.73
CA THR A 476 3.74 25.17 1.61
C THR A 476 4.57 26.11 2.48
N SER A 477 5.89 25.93 2.49
CA SER A 477 6.87 26.70 3.27
C SER A 477 7.53 27.80 2.45
N THR A 478 8.07 28.80 3.10
CA THR A 478 8.92 29.85 2.49
C THR A 478 10.41 29.48 2.46
N SER A 479 10.75 28.28 2.94
CA SER A 479 12.12 27.73 2.95
C SER A 479 12.06 26.23 2.73
N ILE A 480 12.97 25.71 1.92
CA ILE A 480 13.18 24.28 1.68
C ILE A 480 14.65 23.95 1.81
N THR A 481 14.96 22.70 2.14
CA THR A 481 16.32 22.18 2.04
C THR A 481 16.34 21.16 0.90
N ILE A 482 17.15 21.41 -0.12
CA ILE A 482 17.45 20.43 -1.16
C ILE A 482 18.64 19.58 -0.73
N PHE A 483 18.68 18.33 -1.18
CA PHE A 483 19.77 17.42 -0.89
C PHE A 483 20.27 16.67 -2.12
N VAL A 484 21.50 16.18 -2.01
CA VAL A 484 22.05 15.12 -2.85
C VAL A 484 22.82 14.14 -1.98
N HIS A 485 22.69 12.85 -2.25
CA HIS A 485 23.47 11.82 -1.58
C HIS A 485 23.66 10.59 -2.46
N GLY A 486 24.64 9.77 -2.11
CA GLY A 486 24.78 8.41 -2.61
C GLY A 486 24.08 7.41 -1.69
N TRP A 487 24.58 6.17 -1.64
CA TRP A 487 24.03 5.13 -0.79
C TRP A 487 25.11 4.41 0.01
N TYR A 488 24.78 3.97 1.20
CA TYR A 488 25.69 3.26 2.12
C TYR A 488 26.45 2.15 1.42
N ALA A 489 27.74 2.04 1.72
CA ALA A 489 28.66 1.05 1.15
C ALA A 489 28.73 1.02 -0.39
N GLN A 490 28.19 2.02 -1.07
CA GLN A 490 28.31 2.14 -2.54
C GLN A 490 29.51 3.00 -2.94
N ALA A 491 29.82 2.98 -4.24
CA ALA A 491 30.87 3.84 -4.79
C ALA A 491 30.44 5.31 -4.82
N ASN A 492 31.42 6.20 -5.03
CA ASN A 492 31.20 7.64 -5.09
C ASN A 492 30.18 8.02 -6.17
N VAL A 493 29.42 9.07 -5.88
CA VAL A 493 28.48 9.70 -6.80
C VAL A 493 29.03 11.06 -7.19
N PHE A 494 28.88 11.43 -8.46
CA PHE A 494 29.29 12.72 -8.98
C PHE A 494 28.07 13.50 -9.41
N VAL A 495 27.98 14.77 -9.00
CA VAL A 495 26.79 15.61 -9.21
C VAL A 495 27.19 16.97 -9.71
N ASP A 496 26.43 17.47 -10.68
CA ASP A 496 26.72 18.72 -11.36
C ASP A 496 25.44 19.43 -11.84
N ASP A 497 25.52 20.71 -12.15
CA ASP A 497 24.48 21.53 -12.80
C ASP A 497 23.10 21.45 -12.12
N PHE A 498 23.05 21.72 -10.83
CA PHE A 498 21.77 21.85 -10.12
C PHE A 498 20.95 23.02 -10.68
N SER A 499 19.63 22.84 -10.71
CA SER A 499 18.68 23.89 -11.07
C SER A 499 17.40 23.74 -10.25
N LEU A 500 16.94 24.85 -9.69
CA LEU A 500 15.64 24.97 -9.01
C LEU A 500 14.88 26.15 -9.63
N ASN A 501 13.78 25.87 -10.34
CA ASN A 501 13.00 26.86 -11.07
C ASN A 501 11.51 26.69 -10.81
#